data_b3431737471cd6e40775af65f4ad1aef
#
_entry.id   b3431737471cd6e40775af65f4ad1aef
#
_cell.length_a   1.000
_cell.length_b   1.000
_cell.length_c   1.000
_cell.angle_alpha   90.00
_cell.angle_beta   90.00
_cell.angle_gamma   90.00
#
_symmetry.space_group_name_H-M   'P 1'
#
loop_
_entity.id
_entity.type
_entity.pdbx_description
1 polymer ?
#
loop_
_entity_poly.entity_id
_entity_poly.type
_entity_poly.pdbx_seq_one_letter_code
_entity_poly.pdbx_strand_id
1 'polypeptide(L)'
;QPWCLYTGKHLFSFVDNHDVVRAYTALQNKDKIFNMYAILYTMPGIPCIYYGSECAAEGDKSDNDYKLRPCIDDVDKNKRPDLLRFIQKLNAIRRSCRALSYGRYEKCVLSNKYMCYKRELDGERIYCAFNISGENVTVRVEEAEGTDLLTGEVRNLNDIYLPPYSVKLFRKNI
;
A
#
# COMPACT_ATOMS: atom_id res chain seq x y z
N GLN A 1 -5.73 -15.87 -10.69
CA GLN A 1 -6.66 -16.75 -11.44
C GLN A 1 -5.87 -17.54 -12.48
N PRO A 2 -6.03 -18.88 -12.60
CA PRO A 2 -5.25 -19.72 -13.54
C PRO A 2 -5.40 -19.32 -15.02
N TRP A 3 -6.51 -18.68 -15.37
CA TRP A 3 -6.83 -18.20 -16.72
C TRP A 3 -6.31 -16.78 -17.02
N CYS A 4 -5.71 -16.11 -16.05
CA CYS A 4 -5.19 -14.76 -16.25
C CYS A 4 -3.89 -14.79 -17.08
N LEU A 5 -3.79 -13.93 -18.10
CA LEU A 5 -2.67 -13.83 -19.03
C LEU A 5 -1.31 -13.73 -18.33
N TYR A 6 -1.27 -13.09 -17.16
CA TYR A 6 -0.04 -12.85 -16.41
C TYR A 6 0.12 -13.73 -15.17
N THR A 7 -0.62 -14.86 -15.09
CA THR A 7 -0.47 -15.82 -13.99
C THR A 7 0.98 -16.29 -13.88
N GLY A 8 1.54 -16.23 -12.66
CA GLY A 8 2.92 -16.59 -12.38
C GLY A 8 3.99 -15.57 -12.82
N LYS A 9 3.59 -14.42 -13.35
CA LYS A 9 4.50 -13.32 -13.70
C LYS A 9 4.56 -12.28 -12.58
N HIS A 10 5.77 -11.75 -12.35
CA HIS A 10 5.99 -10.61 -11.47
C HIS A 10 6.09 -9.35 -12.33
N LEU A 11 4.97 -8.64 -12.47
CA LEU A 11 4.90 -7.41 -13.24
C LEU A 11 5.27 -6.20 -12.38
N PHE A 12 5.82 -5.17 -13.02
CA PHE A 12 5.94 -3.87 -12.37
C PHE A 12 4.56 -3.28 -12.07
N SER A 13 4.38 -2.85 -10.82
CA SER A 13 3.18 -2.14 -10.37
C SER A 13 3.59 -0.75 -9.89
N PHE A 14 2.90 0.27 -10.35
CA PHE A 14 3.15 1.66 -9.99
C PHE A 14 1.82 2.41 -9.83
N VAL A 15 1.85 3.55 -9.16
CA VAL A 15 0.70 4.42 -8.93
C VAL A 15 0.74 5.66 -9.82
N ASP A 16 1.94 6.05 -10.25
CA ASP A 16 2.18 7.07 -11.25
C ASP A 16 3.48 6.82 -12.02
N ASN A 17 3.65 7.53 -13.12
CA ASN A 17 4.87 7.53 -13.94
C ASN A 17 4.97 8.85 -14.73
N HIS A 18 5.88 8.92 -15.70
CA HIS A 18 6.12 10.09 -16.54
C HIS A 18 5.01 10.39 -17.56
N ASP A 19 4.01 9.53 -17.73
CA ASP A 19 2.95 9.65 -18.73
C ASP A 19 1.56 9.89 -18.14
N VAL A 20 1.42 9.80 -16.81
CA VAL A 20 0.14 9.99 -16.12
C VAL A 20 0.23 11.06 -15.04
N VAL A 21 -0.92 11.61 -14.65
CA VAL A 21 -1.01 12.56 -13.53
C VAL A 21 -0.33 11.99 -12.31
N ARG A 22 0.48 12.82 -11.62
CA ARG A 22 1.18 12.42 -10.40
C ARG A 22 0.18 11.95 -9.35
N ALA A 23 0.52 10.87 -8.67
CA ALA A 23 -0.38 10.21 -7.72
C ALA A 23 -0.95 11.15 -6.66
N TYR A 24 -0.10 12.02 -6.09
CA TYR A 24 -0.56 12.98 -5.10
C TYR A 24 -1.52 14.03 -5.69
N THR A 25 -1.32 14.46 -6.93
CA THR A 25 -2.23 15.36 -7.65
C THR A 25 -3.58 14.68 -7.90
N ALA A 26 -3.58 13.41 -8.35
CA ALA A 26 -4.79 12.67 -8.70
C ALA A 26 -5.71 12.39 -7.50
N LEU A 27 -5.17 12.31 -6.29
CA LEU A 27 -5.95 12.06 -5.09
C LEU A 27 -6.78 13.28 -4.67
N GLN A 28 -8.10 13.18 -4.70
CA GLN A 28 -9.00 14.19 -4.16
C GLN A 28 -8.82 14.37 -2.65
N ASN A 29 -8.76 13.25 -1.92
CA ASN A 29 -8.42 13.25 -0.50
C ASN A 29 -6.97 12.76 -0.32
N LYS A 30 -6.11 13.66 0.15
CA LYS A 30 -4.66 13.44 0.30
C LYS A 30 -4.32 12.43 1.40
N ASP A 31 -5.21 12.19 2.36
CA ASP A 31 -4.99 11.19 3.43
C ASP A 31 -4.96 9.76 2.88
N LYS A 32 -5.57 9.52 1.72
CA LYS A 32 -5.55 8.23 1.03
C LYS A 32 -4.18 7.85 0.47
N ILE A 33 -3.20 8.76 0.48
CA ILE A 33 -1.85 8.49 -0.05
C ILE A 33 -1.18 7.31 0.64
N PHE A 34 -1.37 7.17 1.95
CA PHE A 34 -0.83 6.06 2.74
C PHE A 34 -1.47 4.71 2.35
N ASN A 35 -2.79 4.70 2.15
CA ASN A 35 -3.51 3.51 1.65
C ASN A 35 -2.97 3.09 0.28
N MET A 36 -2.80 4.05 -0.63
CA MET A 36 -2.36 3.80 -2.00
C MET A 36 -0.96 3.16 -2.03
N TYR A 37 0.01 3.70 -1.30
CA TYR A 37 1.35 3.10 -1.25
C TYR A 37 1.37 1.78 -0.50
N ALA A 38 0.60 1.63 0.57
CA ALA A 38 0.53 0.36 1.28
C ALA A 38 -0.06 -0.75 0.39
N ILE A 39 -1.08 -0.45 -0.43
CA ILE A 39 -1.60 -1.37 -1.44
C ILE A 39 -0.52 -1.73 -2.44
N LEU A 40 0.18 -0.73 -2.99
CA LEU A 40 1.27 -0.95 -3.95
C LEU A 40 2.33 -1.92 -3.41
N TYR A 41 2.71 -1.77 -2.13
CA TYR A 41 3.74 -2.59 -1.50
C TYR A 41 3.28 -3.97 -1.05
N THR A 42 1.98 -4.21 -0.90
CA THR A 42 1.44 -5.45 -0.37
C THR A 42 0.71 -6.32 -1.40
N MET A 43 0.31 -5.74 -2.53
CA MET A 43 -0.25 -6.50 -3.65
C MET A 43 0.82 -7.32 -4.38
N PRO A 44 0.42 -8.39 -5.12
CA PRO A 44 1.32 -9.11 -6.02
C PRO A 44 1.96 -8.19 -7.05
N GLY A 45 3.21 -8.47 -7.41
CA GLY A 45 3.98 -7.69 -8.38
C GLY A 45 5.25 -7.08 -7.76
N ILE A 46 5.93 -6.25 -8.51
CA ILE A 46 7.14 -5.53 -8.09
C ILE A 46 6.76 -4.06 -7.95
N PRO A 47 6.69 -3.51 -6.71
CA PRO A 47 6.34 -2.12 -6.51
C PRO A 47 7.42 -1.21 -7.10
N CYS A 48 7.00 -0.24 -7.88
CA CYS A 48 7.87 0.77 -8.47
C CYS A 48 7.40 2.17 -8.05
N ILE A 49 8.31 2.98 -7.55
CA ILE A 49 8.07 4.39 -7.20
C ILE A 49 8.70 5.26 -8.29
N TYR A 50 7.90 6.12 -8.88
CA TYR A 50 8.43 7.14 -9.77
C TYR A 50 9.05 8.28 -8.94
N TYR A 51 10.21 8.80 -9.36
CA TYR A 51 10.97 9.77 -8.56
C TYR A 51 10.13 10.98 -8.16
N GLY A 52 10.32 11.44 -6.92
CA GLY A 52 9.57 12.54 -6.32
C GLY A 52 8.21 12.16 -5.75
N SER A 53 7.62 11.03 -6.15
CA SER A 53 6.33 10.57 -5.61
C SER A 53 6.41 10.20 -4.14
N GLU A 54 7.59 9.77 -3.68
CA GLU A 54 7.89 9.52 -2.27
C GLU A 54 7.87 10.79 -1.41
N CYS A 55 8.01 11.95 -2.06
CA CYS A 55 7.91 13.27 -1.42
C CYS A 55 6.60 13.98 -1.75
N ALA A 56 5.63 13.28 -2.35
CA ALA A 56 4.35 13.84 -2.79
C ALA A 56 4.50 14.94 -3.86
N ALA A 57 5.39 14.74 -4.82
CA ALA A 57 5.50 15.62 -5.98
C ALA A 57 4.17 15.70 -6.72
N GLU A 58 3.78 16.90 -7.13
CA GLU A 58 2.56 17.18 -7.90
C GLU A 58 2.89 17.40 -9.38
N GLY A 59 1.90 17.16 -10.21
CA GLY A 59 1.96 17.40 -11.65
C GLY A 59 0.79 16.79 -12.39
N ASP A 60 0.38 17.51 -13.43
CA ASP A 60 -0.66 17.08 -14.36
C ASP A 60 -0.24 17.40 -15.81
N LYS A 61 -1.09 17.04 -16.76
CA LYS A 61 -0.87 17.30 -18.20
C LYS A 61 -1.52 18.59 -18.72
N SER A 62 -1.97 19.48 -17.82
CA SER A 62 -2.79 20.62 -18.21
C SER A 62 -2.07 21.60 -19.16
N ASP A 63 -0.75 21.75 -19.00
CA ASP A 63 0.04 22.69 -19.81
C ASP A 63 1.00 21.97 -20.79
N ASN A 64 1.74 21.00 -20.26
CA ASN A 64 2.71 20.18 -20.99
C ASN A 64 3.23 19.06 -20.09
N ASP A 65 4.03 18.16 -20.65
CA ASP A 65 4.61 17.03 -19.90
C ASP A 65 5.68 17.43 -18.89
N TYR A 66 6.11 18.69 -18.87
CA TYR A 66 7.20 19.16 -18.00
C TYR A 66 6.84 19.01 -16.51
N LYS A 67 5.58 19.29 -16.13
CA LYS A 67 5.11 19.11 -14.76
C LYS A 67 5.11 17.66 -14.29
N LEU A 68 5.03 16.72 -15.22
CA LEU A 68 5.13 15.28 -14.89
C LEU A 68 6.57 14.83 -14.71
N ARG A 69 7.55 15.58 -15.29
CA ARG A 69 8.97 15.26 -15.36
C ARG A 69 9.84 16.41 -14.82
N PRO A 70 9.56 16.95 -13.61
CA PRO A 70 10.36 18.04 -13.07
C PRO A 70 11.81 17.61 -12.92
N CYS A 71 12.74 18.54 -12.97
CA CYS A 71 14.11 18.27 -12.54
C CYS A 71 14.10 17.80 -11.08
N ILE A 72 14.93 16.83 -10.75
CA ILE A 72 14.97 16.30 -9.37
C ILE A 72 15.37 17.37 -8.34
N ASP A 73 16.08 18.40 -8.76
CA ASP A 73 16.47 19.52 -7.91
C ASP A 73 15.30 20.48 -7.62
N ASP A 74 14.27 20.47 -8.47
CA ASP A 74 13.05 21.27 -8.29
C ASP A 74 12.00 20.55 -7.42
N VAL A 75 12.23 19.28 -7.06
CA VAL A 75 11.32 18.52 -6.20
C VAL A 75 11.57 18.88 -4.75
N ASP A 76 10.53 19.39 -4.06
CA ASP A 76 10.61 19.64 -2.61
C ASP A 76 10.64 18.30 -1.84
N LYS A 77 11.85 17.89 -1.49
CA LYS A 77 12.12 16.64 -0.75
C LYS A 77 11.59 16.66 0.69
N ASN A 78 11.24 17.83 1.20
CA ASN A 78 10.74 18.02 2.57
C ASN A 78 9.21 18.24 2.65
N LYS A 79 8.51 18.17 1.51
CA LYS A 79 7.07 18.41 1.46
C LYS A 79 6.26 17.44 2.33
N ARG A 80 6.61 16.14 2.30
CA ARG A 80 5.92 15.07 3.06
C ARG A 80 6.93 14.07 3.63
N PRO A 81 7.72 14.46 4.63
CA PRO A 81 8.70 13.57 5.27
C PRO A 81 8.05 12.38 5.99
N ASP A 82 6.79 12.50 6.40
CA ASP A 82 5.97 11.42 6.95
C ASP A 82 5.69 10.33 5.91
N LEU A 83 5.37 10.72 4.67
CA LEU A 83 5.16 9.79 3.56
C LEU A 83 6.46 9.05 3.21
N LEU A 84 7.57 9.76 3.11
CA LEU A 84 8.87 9.14 2.84
C LEU A 84 9.21 8.08 3.90
N ARG A 85 9.07 8.42 5.20
CA ARG A 85 9.29 7.46 6.29
C ARG A 85 8.35 6.25 6.22
N PHE A 86 7.09 6.48 5.86
CA PHE A 86 6.12 5.41 5.69
C PHE A 86 6.51 4.46 4.56
N ILE A 87 6.90 4.99 3.39
CA ILE A 87 7.38 4.19 2.24
C ILE A 87 8.63 3.40 2.60
N GLN A 88 9.59 4.00 3.31
CA GLN A 88 10.78 3.30 3.80
C GLN A 88 10.40 2.12 4.72
N LYS A 89 9.42 2.32 5.60
CA LYS A 89 8.89 1.26 6.47
C LYS A 89 8.20 0.15 5.67
N LEU A 90 7.37 0.49 4.69
CA LEU A 90 6.75 -0.48 3.80
C LEU A 90 7.79 -1.32 3.03
N ASN A 91 8.86 -0.68 2.57
CA ASN A 91 9.96 -1.36 1.91
C ASN A 91 10.67 -2.36 2.85
N ALA A 92 10.95 -1.96 4.09
CA ALA A 92 11.52 -2.84 5.12
C ALA A 92 10.60 -4.04 5.42
N ILE A 93 9.29 -3.78 5.59
CA ILE A 93 8.28 -4.81 5.81
C ILE A 93 8.25 -5.79 4.63
N ARG A 94 8.19 -5.30 3.38
CA ARG A 94 8.14 -6.17 2.21
C ARG A 94 9.39 -7.04 2.08
N ARG A 95 10.57 -6.51 2.40
CA ARG A 95 11.83 -7.27 2.38
C ARG A 95 11.91 -8.34 3.48
N SER A 96 11.28 -8.11 4.63
CA SER A 96 11.26 -9.06 5.75
C SER A 96 10.14 -10.10 5.66
N CYS A 97 9.14 -9.90 4.78
CA CYS A 97 7.97 -10.76 4.62
C CYS A 97 7.95 -11.38 3.21
N ARG A 98 8.46 -12.60 3.08
CA ARG A 98 8.49 -13.30 1.77
C ARG A 98 7.10 -13.47 1.17
N ALA A 99 6.07 -13.64 2.01
CA ALA A 99 4.68 -13.74 1.58
C ALA A 99 4.22 -12.52 0.79
N LEU A 100 4.70 -11.31 1.09
CA LEU A 100 4.35 -10.11 0.32
C LEU A 100 4.95 -10.10 -1.09
N SER A 101 6.10 -10.75 -1.28
CA SER A 101 6.77 -10.82 -2.58
C SER A 101 6.27 -11.99 -3.43
N TYR A 102 6.15 -13.17 -2.85
CA TYR A 102 5.93 -14.43 -3.57
C TYR A 102 4.66 -15.17 -3.15
N GLY A 103 4.01 -14.70 -2.07
CA GLY A 103 2.85 -15.37 -1.50
C GLY A 103 1.60 -15.29 -2.37
N ARG A 104 0.74 -16.24 -2.14
CA ARG A 104 -0.61 -16.28 -2.71
C ARG A 104 -1.45 -15.12 -2.18
N TYR A 105 -2.26 -14.51 -3.03
CA TYR A 105 -3.26 -13.50 -2.65
C TYR A 105 -4.59 -14.17 -2.37
N GLU A 106 -5.24 -13.81 -1.28
CA GLU A 106 -6.57 -14.26 -0.93
C GLU A 106 -7.38 -13.11 -0.34
N LYS A 107 -8.55 -12.85 -0.92
CA LYS A 107 -9.48 -11.83 -0.42
C LYS A 107 -10.15 -12.33 0.86
N CYS A 108 -10.06 -11.57 1.96
CA CYS A 108 -10.80 -11.82 3.20
C CYS A 108 -12.13 -11.05 3.20
N VAL A 109 -12.08 -9.73 3.02
CA VAL A 109 -13.27 -8.88 2.94
C VAL A 109 -13.08 -7.75 1.94
N LEU A 110 -14.14 -7.37 1.25
CA LEU A 110 -14.15 -6.25 0.31
C LEU A 110 -15.48 -5.51 0.39
N SER A 111 -15.40 -4.20 0.58
CA SER A 111 -16.52 -3.27 0.51
C SER A 111 -16.10 -1.98 -0.23
N ASN A 112 -17.04 -1.06 -0.40
CA ASN A 112 -16.74 0.26 -0.99
C ASN A 112 -15.96 1.19 -0.05
N LYS A 113 -15.86 0.86 1.23
CA LYS A 113 -15.23 1.70 2.28
C LYS A 113 -13.94 1.11 2.81
N TYR A 114 -13.80 -0.22 2.80
CA TYR A 114 -12.66 -0.93 3.37
C TYR A 114 -12.42 -2.26 2.69
N MET A 115 -11.21 -2.75 2.80
CA MET A 115 -10.86 -4.10 2.35
C MET A 115 -9.84 -4.75 3.28
N CYS A 116 -9.85 -6.06 3.29
CA CYS A 116 -8.79 -6.88 3.87
C CYS A 116 -8.48 -8.06 2.96
N TYR A 117 -7.21 -8.35 2.79
CA TYR A 117 -6.74 -9.55 2.11
C TYR A 117 -5.54 -10.16 2.82
N LYS A 118 -5.31 -11.41 2.53
CA LYS A 118 -4.19 -12.18 3.05
C LYS A 118 -3.16 -12.44 1.96
N ARG A 119 -1.89 -12.37 2.32
CA ARG A 119 -0.76 -12.88 1.55
C ARG A 119 -0.18 -14.07 2.31
N GLU A 120 0.02 -15.21 1.65
CA GLU A 120 0.45 -16.44 2.31
C GLU A 120 1.53 -17.17 1.50
N LEU A 121 2.59 -17.59 2.18
CA LEU A 121 3.69 -18.38 1.64
C LEU A 121 4.30 -19.24 2.74
N ASP A 122 4.37 -20.55 2.54
CA ASP A 122 5.10 -21.49 3.43
C ASP A 122 4.75 -21.31 4.94
N GLY A 123 3.48 -21.06 5.25
CA GLY A 123 2.99 -20.82 6.61
C GLY A 123 3.08 -19.36 7.06
N GLU A 124 3.87 -18.50 6.42
CA GLU A 124 3.85 -17.07 6.70
C GLU A 124 2.55 -16.45 6.17
N ARG A 125 1.78 -15.78 7.06
CA ARG A 125 0.53 -15.10 6.71
C ARG A 125 0.59 -13.64 7.09
N ILE A 126 0.31 -12.78 6.11
CA ILE A 126 0.25 -11.32 6.29
C ILE A 126 -1.15 -10.86 5.93
N TYR A 127 -1.85 -10.27 6.90
CA TYR A 127 -3.15 -9.65 6.72
C TYR A 127 -2.97 -8.16 6.46
N CYS A 128 -3.53 -7.67 5.35
CA CYS A 128 -3.44 -6.29 4.91
C CYS A 128 -4.84 -5.69 4.95
N ALA A 129 -5.09 -4.80 5.91
CA ALA A 129 -6.39 -4.18 6.15
C ALA A 129 -6.34 -2.67 5.89
N PHE A 130 -7.33 -2.16 5.17
CA PHE A 130 -7.38 -0.79 4.66
C PHE A 130 -8.76 -0.19 4.89
N ASN A 131 -8.80 1.01 5.42
CA ASN A 131 -9.99 1.85 5.46
C ASN A 131 -9.75 3.07 4.55
N ILE A 132 -10.53 3.20 3.47
CA ILE A 132 -10.46 4.32 2.52
C ILE A 132 -11.59 5.33 2.72
N SER A 133 -12.37 5.20 3.81
CA SER A 133 -13.50 6.08 4.16
C SER A 133 -13.14 7.03 5.31
N GLY A 134 -13.96 8.05 5.48
CA GLY A 134 -13.89 8.98 6.62
C GLY A 134 -14.56 8.47 7.90
N GLU A 135 -14.98 7.22 7.96
CA GLU A 135 -15.65 6.62 9.11
C GLU A 135 -14.76 5.57 9.77
N ASN A 136 -14.98 5.30 11.05
CA ASN A 136 -14.37 4.16 11.71
C ASN A 136 -14.98 2.86 11.20
N VAL A 137 -14.16 1.85 10.95
CA VAL A 137 -14.62 0.52 10.56
C VAL A 137 -13.93 -0.56 11.38
N THR A 138 -14.60 -1.70 11.54
CA THR A 138 -14.02 -2.90 12.15
C THR A 138 -14.03 -4.02 11.13
N VAL A 139 -12.89 -4.66 10.96
CA VAL A 139 -12.70 -5.81 10.07
C VAL A 139 -12.43 -7.04 10.92
N ARG A 140 -13.00 -8.17 10.54
CA ARG A 140 -12.78 -9.47 11.20
C ARG A 140 -12.14 -10.45 10.24
N VAL A 141 -11.13 -11.15 10.74
CA VAL A 141 -10.54 -12.31 10.07
C VAL A 141 -10.53 -13.50 11.04
N GLU A 142 -10.54 -14.70 10.52
CA GLU A 142 -10.60 -15.93 11.34
C GLU A 142 -9.22 -16.31 11.88
N GLU A 143 -8.61 -15.39 12.65
CA GLU A 143 -7.31 -15.60 13.30
C GLU A 143 -7.31 -14.93 14.67
N ALA A 144 -6.68 -15.57 15.67
CA ALA A 144 -6.70 -15.07 17.03
C ALA A 144 -5.85 -13.80 17.19
N GLU A 145 -4.56 -13.89 16.86
CA GLU A 145 -3.61 -12.80 17.11
C GLU A 145 -2.60 -12.61 15.98
N GLY A 146 -2.13 -11.39 15.84
CA GLY A 146 -1.04 -11.02 14.95
C GLY A 146 -0.29 -9.78 15.42
N THR A 147 0.95 -9.68 14.99
CA THR A 147 1.80 -8.51 15.24
C THR A 147 1.60 -7.47 14.15
N ASP A 148 1.18 -6.26 14.51
CA ASP A 148 1.10 -5.11 13.58
C ASP A 148 2.51 -4.72 13.15
N LEU A 149 2.83 -4.92 11.89
CA LEU A 149 4.15 -4.65 11.32
C LEU A 149 4.49 -3.15 11.25
N LEU A 150 3.48 -2.30 11.36
CA LEU A 150 3.67 -0.84 11.40
C LEU A 150 4.00 -0.33 12.81
N THR A 151 3.54 -0.99 13.87
CA THR A 151 3.74 -0.53 15.26
C THR A 151 4.54 -1.50 16.13
N GLY A 152 4.59 -2.78 15.77
CA GLY A 152 5.17 -3.86 16.57
C GLY A 152 4.23 -4.41 17.63
N GLU A 153 3.01 -3.90 17.74
CA GLU A 153 2.05 -4.30 18.77
C GLU A 153 1.32 -5.60 18.38
N VAL A 154 1.09 -6.47 19.36
CA VAL A 154 0.22 -7.64 19.19
C VAL A 154 -1.23 -7.23 19.35
N ARG A 155 -2.07 -7.66 18.42
CA ARG A 155 -3.51 -7.34 18.38
C ARG A 155 -4.34 -8.57 18.06
N ASN A 156 -5.58 -8.56 18.56
CA ASN A 156 -6.58 -9.52 18.17
C ASN A 156 -7.04 -9.23 16.72
N LEU A 157 -7.00 -10.24 15.86
CA LEU A 157 -7.39 -10.12 14.46
C LEU A 157 -8.89 -10.37 14.22
N ASN A 158 -9.61 -10.89 15.21
CA ASN A 158 -11.07 -10.97 15.15
C ASN A 158 -11.77 -9.62 15.32
N ASP A 159 -11.03 -8.56 15.67
CA ASP A 159 -11.58 -7.22 15.90
C ASP A 159 -10.57 -6.13 15.50
N ILE A 160 -10.23 -6.08 14.21
CA ILE A 160 -9.29 -5.10 13.65
C ILE A 160 -10.00 -3.76 13.51
N TYR A 161 -9.78 -2.86 14.45
CA TYR A 161 -10.25 -1.49 14.38
C TYR A 161 -9.41 -0.65 13.42
N LEU A 162 -10.06 0.01 12.46
CA LEU A 162 -9.46 0.85 11.43
C LEU A 162 -10.05 2.26 11.52
N PRO A 163 -9.30 3.23 12.04
CA PRO A 163 -9.66 4.65 11.94
C PRO A 163 -9.85 5.11 10.47
N PRO A 164 -10.42 6.30 10.24
CA PRO A 164 -10.51 6.88 8.90
C PRO A 164 -9.16 6.88 8.17
N TYR A 165 -9.16 6.50 6.88
CA TYR A 165 -8.01 6.49 5.98
C TYR A 165 -6.79 5.72 6.48
N SER A 166 -6.98 4.75 7.37
CA SER A 166 -5.90 4.00 8.01
C SER A 166 -5.53 2.72 7.29
N VAL A 167 -4.32 2.26 7.59
CA VAL A 167 -3.73 0.99 7.14
C VAL A 167 -3.27 0.20 8.35
N LYS A 168 -3.49 -1.10 8.33
CA LYS A 168 -2.93 -2.07 9.27
C LYS A 168 -2.35 -3.27 8.51
N LEU A 169 -1.16 -3.68 8.91
CA LEU A 169 -0.46 -4.82 8.32
C LEU A 169 -0.07 -5.79 9.45
N PHE A 170 -0.70 -6.94 9.50
CA PHE A 170 -0.47 -7.91 10.57
C PHE A 170 0.24 -9.15 10.05
N ARG A 171 1.31 -9.55 10.72
CA ARG A 171 1.85 -10.91 10.60
C ARG A 171 1.16 -11.79 11.66
N LYS A 172 0.56 -12.92 11.23
CA LYS A 172 0.04 -13.91 12.15
C LYS A 172 1.17 -14.43 13.05
N ASN A 173 0.93 -14.48 14.35
CA ASN A 173 1.81 -15.16 15.28
C ASN A 173 1.66 -16.68 15.11
N ILE A 174 2.77 -17.40 15.17
CA ILE A 174 2.81 -18.88 15.08
C ILE A 174 2.51 -19.48 16.45
#